data_30380f9ca0813e70d6eec02e1c8afda5
#
_entry.id   30380f9ca0813e70d6eec02e1c8afda5
#
_cell.length_a   1.000
_cell.length_b   1.000
_cell.length_c   1.000
_cell.angle_alpha   90.00
_cell.angle_beta   90.00
_cell.angle_gamma   90.00
#
_symmetry.space_group_name_H-M   'P 1'
#
loop_
_entity.id
_entity.type
_entity.pdbx_description
1 polymer ?
#
loop_
_entity_poly.entity_id
_entity_poly.type
_entity_poly.pdbx_seq_one_letter_code
_entity_poly.pdbx_strand_id
1 'polypeptide(L)'
;HCIHPDFLADQLTLSLDRLGLATLDVCLLHNPEYFLSHATKLGGSPARPLPELRVEFYGRVQRAFEYLEGQVQAGRLRGYGVSSNTSTAGADEPGATSLSRMVDAATLAAHKVGSSSHHFTVLQCPMNLYESGAALVANTGSGNGRTLLEEAMRGGIAVLVNRPLNAMPAQRGGVV
;
A
#
# COMPACT_ATOMS: atom_id res chain seq x y z
N HIS A 1 6.69 -10.77 3.96
CA HIS A 1 5.56 -9.84 4.05
C HIS A 1 4.29 -10.56 3.61
N CYS A 2 3.52 -11.00 4.58
CA CYS A 2 2.26 -11.70 4.36
C CYS A 2 1.10 -10.71 4.51
N ILE A 3 0.23 -10.68 3.51
CA ILE A 3 -1.03 -9.92 3.56
C ILE A 3 -2.25 -10.84 3.37
N HIS A 4 -2.08 -12.15 3.64
CA HIS A 4 -3.18 -13.10 3.60
C HIS A 4 -4.20 -12.77 4.72
N PRO A 5 -5.51 -12.87 4.47
CA PRO A 5 -6.54 -12.56 5.46
C PRO A 5 -6.35 -13.27 6.81
N ASP A 6 -6.00 -14.56 6.83
CA ASP A 6 -5.78 -15.30 8.08
C ASP A 6 -4.61 -14.73 8.89
N PHE A 7 -3.51 -14.39 8.22
CA PHE A 7 -2.38 -13.74 8.87
C PHE A 7 -2.77 -12.37 9.43
N LEU A 8 -3.55 -11.60 8.68
CA LEU A 8 -4.03 -10.29 9.13
C LEU A 8 -4.97 -10.43 10.33
N ALA A 9 -5.78 -11.50 10.40
CA ALA A 9 -6.67 -11.77 11.51
C ALA A 9 -5.89 -11.97 12.82
N ASP A 10 -4.83 -12.79 12.77
CA ASP A 10 -3.94 -13.01 13.91
C ASP A 10 -3.23 -11.72 14.32
N GLN A 11 -2.65 -10.99 13.35
CA GLN A 11 -1.88 -9.78 13.63
C GLN A 11 -2.74 -8.64 14.18
N LEU A 12 -3.95 -8.46 13.66
CA LEU A 12 -4.89 -7.46 14.16
C LEU A 12 -5.32 -7.77 15.59
N THR A 13 -5.65 -9.05 15.86
CA THR A 13 -6.04 -9.49 17.21
C THR A 13 -4.90 -9.27 18.20
N LEU A 14 -3.69 -9.71 17.87
CA LEU A 14 -2.51 -9.49 18.70
C LEU A 14 -2.22 -7.99 18.94
N SER A 15 -2.46 -7.15 17.93
CA SER A 15 -2.26 -5.70 18.06
C SER A 15 -3.27 -5.08 19.03
N LEU A 16 -4.54 -5.42 18.90
CA LEU A 16 -5.60 -4.97 19.81
C LEU A 16 -5.32 -5.40 21.25
N ASP A 17 -4.96 -6.67 21.44
CA ASP A 17 -4.64 -7.23 22.76
C ASP A 17 -3.45 -6.52 23.40
N ARG A 18 -2.35 -6.34 22.66
CA ARG A 18 -1.13 -5.67 23.17
C ARG A 18 -1.34 -4.21 23.51
N LEU A 19 -2.20 -3.52 22.76
CA LEU A 19 -2.52 -2.12 22.99
C LEU A 19 -3.62 -1.94 24.04
N GLY A 20 -4.35 -3.00 24.39
CA GLY A 20 -5.50 -2.92 25.29
C GLY A 20 -6.67 -2.13 24.70
N LEU A 21 -6.82 -2.18 23.37
CA LEU A 21 -7.85 -1.43 22.65
C LEU A 21 -8.90 -2.34 22.04
N ALA A 22 -10.14 -1.90 22.00
CA ALA A 22 -11.22 -2.58 21.28
C ALA A 22 -11.22 -2.21 19.79
N THR A 23 -10.73 -1.05 19.43
CA THR A 23 -10.74 -0.52 18.05
C THR A 23 -9.42 0.20 17.76
N LEU A 24 -8.84 -0.03 16.58
CA LEU A 24 -7.73 0.77 16.05
C LEU A 24 -8.25 1.86 15.10
N ASP A 25 -7.61 3.02 15.12
CA ASP A 25 -7.94 4.09 14.18
C ASP A 25 -7.51 3.73 12.75
N VAL A 26 -6.30 3.18 12.59
CA VAL A 26 -5.76 2.79 11.28
C VAL A 26 -4.89 1.55 11.39
N CYS A 27 -5.04 0.63 10.44
CA CYS A 27 -4.14 -0.49 10.22
C CYS A 27 -3.45 -0.34 8.86
N LEU A 28 -2.11 -0.41 8.82
CA LEU A 28 -1.34 -0.30 7.57
C LEU A 28 -0.81 -1.68 7.13
N LEU A 29 -1.06 -2.05 5.87
CA LEU A 29 -0.32 -3.12 5.22
C LEU A 29 1.11 -2.64 4.95
N HIS A 30 2.10 -3.31 5.53
CA HIS A 30 3.49 -2.88 5.46
C HIS A 30 4.23 -3.52 4.29
N ASN A 31 4.68 -2.70 3.33
CA ASN A 31 5.46 -3.07 2.15
C ASN A 31 4.89 -4.28 1.37
N PRO A 32 3.61 -4.27 0.98
CA PRO A 32 3.02 -5.39 0.22
C PRO A 32 3.72 -5.60 -1.13
N GLU A 33 4.32 -4.55 -1.68
CA GLU A 33 5.08 -4.57 -2.94
C GLU A 33 6.32 -5.46 -2.93
N TYR A 34 6.77 -5.92 -1.78
CA TYR A 34 7.86 -6.91 -1.72
C TYR A 34 7.52 -8.21 -2.44
N PHE A 35 6.21 -8.49 -2.62
CA PHE A 35 5.79 -9.56 -3.52
C PHE A 35 6.34 -9.38 -4.93
N LEU A 36 6.25 -8.18 -5.52
CA LEU A 36 6.76 -7.88 -6.85
C LEU A 36 8.28 -7.99 -6.90
N SER A 37 8.97 -7.39 -5.95
CA SER A 37 10.43 -7.44 -5.87
C SER A 37 10.97 -8.85 -5.68
N HIS A 38 10.26 -9.69 -4.92
CA HIS A 38 10.64 -11.07 -4.68
C HIS A 38 10.38 -11.94 -5.91
N ALA A 39 9.19 -11.81 -6.51
CA ALA A 39 8.81 -12.58 -7.68
C ALA A 39 9.70 -12.29 -8.90
N THR A 40 10.19 -11.04 -9.04
CA THR A 40 11.13 -10.68 -10.12
C THR A 40 12.56 -11.16 -9.86
N LYS A 41 12.98 -11.27 -8.60
CA LYS A 41 14.35 -11.71 -8.23
C LYS A 41 14.51 -13.23 -8.21
N LEU A 42 13.48 -13.97 -7.82
CA LEU A 42 13.53 -15.43 -7.71
C LEU A 42 13.59 -16.14 -9.05
N GLY A 43 13.43 -15.43 -10.18
CA GLY A 43 13.80 -15.88 -11.53
C GLY A 43 13.61 -17.36 -11.81
N GLY A 44 12.51 -17.96 -11.33
CA GLY A 44 12.15 -19.31 -11.76
C GLY A 44 11.92 -19.28 -13.27
N SER A 45 12.52 -20.20 -14.01
CA SER A 45 12.31 -20.29 -15.46
C SER A 45 11.04 -21.09 -15.74
N PRO A 46 10.09 -20.53 -16.52
CA PRO A 46 10.12 -19.21 -17.15
C PRO A 46 9.66 -18.11 -16.17
N ALA A 47 10.37 -16.96 -16.21
CA ALA A 47 9.99 -15.81 -15.42
C ALA A 47 8.59 -15.33 -15.83
N ARG A 48 7.68 -15.18 -14.86
CA ARG A 48 6.33 -14.68 -15.14
C ARG A 48 6.39 -13.21 -15.60
N PRO A 49 5.62 -12.84 -16.63
CA PRO A 49 5.56 -11.46 -17.11
C PRO A 49 5.14 -10.48 -16.00
N LEU A 50 5.79 -9.32 -15.95
CA LEU A 50 5.48 -8.29 -14.95
C LEU A 50 3.99 -7.86 -14.93
N PRO A 51 3.29 -7.75 -16.09
CA PRO A 51 1.85 -7.45 -16.08
C PRO A 51 1.02 -8.49 -15.29
N GLU A 52 1.33 -9.77 -15.43
CA GLU A 52 0.65 -10.85 -14.69
C GLU A 52 0.94 -10.78 -13.19
N LEU A 53 2.20 -10.51 -12.82
CA LEU A 53 2.59 -10.32 -11.43
C LEU A 53 1.87 -9.14 -10.80
N ARG A 54 1.69 -8.04 -11.55
CA ARG A 54 0.93 -6.88 -11.09
C ARG A 54 -0.56 -7.19 -10.91
N VAL A 55 -1.16 -7.96 -11.80
CA VAL A 55 -2.55 -8.42 -11.64
C VAL A 55 -2.70 -9.25 -10.36
N GLU A 56 -1.78 -10.20 -10.15
CA GLU A 56 -1.79 -11.00 -8.93
C GLU A 56 -1.56 -10.16 -7.68
N PHE A 57 -0.63 -9.20 -7.71
CA PHE A 57 -0.35 -8.29 -6.61
C PHE A 57 -1.60 -7.54 -6.16
N TYR A 58 -2.28 -6.85 -7.09
CA TYR A 58 -3.49 -6.09 -6.74
C TYR A 58 -4.65 -7.01 -6.35
N GLY A 59 -4.74 -8.21 -6.89
CA GLY A 59 -5.69 -9.22 -6.42
C GLY A 59 -5.44 -9.69 -4.98
N ARG A 60 -4.17 -9.76 -4.55
CA ARG A 60 -3.80 -10.03 -3.15
C ARG A 60 -4.15 -8.83 -2.25
N VAL A 61 -3.85 -7.62 -2.70
CA VAL A 61 -4.21 -6.38 -1.99
C VAL A 61 -5.72 -6.27 -1.82
N GLN A 62 -6.50 -6.54 -2.86
CA GLN A 62 -7.96 -6.53 -2.78
C GLN A 62 -8.48 -7.51 -1.73
N ARG A 63 -8.00 -8.76 -1.70
CA ARG A 63 -8.41 -9.74 -0.68
C ARG A 63 -8.05 -9.31 0.76
N ALA A 64 -6.89 -8.68 0.93
CA ALA A 64 -6.52 -8.09 2.21
C ALA A 64 -7.48 -6.95 2.61
N PHE A 65 -7.85 -6.11 1.66
CA PHE A 65 -8.81 -5.02 1.90
C PHE A 65 -10.22 -5.54 2.17
N GLU A 66 -10.68 -6.61 1.52
CA GLU A 66 -11.95 -7.27 1.84
C GLU A 66 -12.00 -7.69 3.31
N TYR A 67 -10.92 -8.29 3.80
CA TYR A 67 -10.80 -8.62 5.23
C TYR A 67 -10.86 -7.36 6.12
N LEU A 68 -10.09 -6.32 5.78
CA LEU A 68 -10.02 -5.08 6.57
C LEU A 68 -11.36 -4.32 6.57
N GLU A 69 -12.08 -4.28 5.45
CA GLU A 69 -13.45 -3.74 5.38
C GLU A 69 -14.40 -4.50 6.31
N GLY A 70 -14.31 -5.82 6.36
CA GLY A 70 -15.06 -6.62 7.32
C GLY A 70 -14.73 -6.26 8.78
N GLN A 71 -13.45 -5.93 9.08
CA GLN A 71 -13.06 -5.48 10.42
C GLN A 71 -13.55 -4.07 10.75
N VAL A 72 -13.70 -3.20 9.76
CA VAL A 72 -14.35 -1.90 9.94
C VAL A 72 -15.83 -2.09 10.27
N GLN A 73 -16.55 -2.95 9.53
CA GLN A 73 -17.95 -3.27 9.83
C GLN A 73 -18.12 -3.90 11.22
N ALA A 74 -17.16 -4.69 11.66
CA ALA A 74 -17.13 -5.28 13.01
C ALA A 74 -16.74 -4.27 14.12
N GLY A 75 -16.42 -3.03 13.79
CA GLY A 75 -16.02 -2.00 14.74
C GLY A 75 -14.60 -2.16 15.31
N ARG A 76 -13.79 -3.06 14.77
CA ARG A 76 -12.41 -3.30 15.23
C ARG A 76 -11.39 -2.37 14.57
N LEU A 77 -11.76 -1.75 13.44
CA LEU A 77 -10.98 -0.72 12.74
C LEU A 77 -11.89 0.47 12.42
N ARG A 78 -11.30 1.67 12.33
CA ARG A 78 -11.95 2.85 11.74
C ARG A 78 -11.56 3.04 10.28
N GLY A 79 -10.34 2.65 9.92
CA GLY A 79 -9.83 2.72 8.57
C GLY A 79 -8.55 1.91 8.40
N TYR A 80 -8.08 1.85 7.18
CA TYR A 80 -6.85 1.14 6.85
C TYR A 80 -6.06 1.85 5.74
N GLY A 81 -4.85 1.39 5.51
CA GLY A 81 -3.98 1.95 4.50
C GLY A 81 -2.84 1.02 4.10
N VAL A 82 -1.89 1.59 3.39
CA VAL A 82 -0.67 0.91 2.95
C VAL A 82 0.55 1.75 3.29
N SER A 83 1.61 1.11 3.77
CA SER A 83 2.94 1.68 3.81
C SER A 83 3.75 1.08 2.66
N SER A 84 4.16 1.89 1.69
CA SER A 84 4.88 1.44 0.50
C SER A 84 6.08 2.33 0.19
N ASN A 85 7.23 1.70 -0.01
CA ASN A 85 8.45 2.39 -0.43
C ASN A 85 8.50 2.68 -1.93
N THR A 86 7.67 2.01 -2.73
CA THR A 86 7.69 2.11 -4.20
C THR A 86 6.48 2.81 -4.79
N SER A 87 5.60 3.33 -3.94
CA SER A 87 4.45 4.14 -4.38
C SER A 87 4.86 5.50 -4.97
N THR A 88 6.12 5.90 -4.78
CA THR A 88 6.71 7.14 -5.30
C THR A 88 7.64 6.90 -6.50
N ALA A 89 7.81 5.64 -6.91
CA ALA A 89 8.67 5.25 -8.03
C ALA A 89 8.00 5.46 -9.38
N GLY A 90 8.78 5.55 -10.46
CA GLY A 90 8.25 5.63 -11.82
C GLY A 90 7.40 4.42 -12.19
N ALA A 91 6.33 4.62 -12.96
CA ALA A 91 5.35 3.56 -13.28
C ALA A 91 5.95 2.37 -14.06
N ASP A 92 7.06 2.58 -14.74
CA ASP A 92 7.84 1.59 -15.50
C ASP A 92 8.75 0.72 -14.61
N GLU A 93 9.05 1.16 -13.39
CA GLU A 93 9.85 0.38 -12.46
C GLU A 93 9.12 -0.92 -12.05
N PRO A 94 9.80 -2.07 -12.03
CA PRO A 94 9.17 -3.37 -11.77
C PRO A 94 8.41 -3.45 -10.44
N GLY A 95 8.92 -2.80 -9.40
CA GLY A 95 8.33 -2.76 -8.07
C GLY A 95 7.32 -1.64 -7.84
N ALA A 96 7.12 -0.74 -8.82
CA ALA A 96 6.26 0.42 -8.65
C ALA A 96 4.82 0.03 -8.33
N THR A 97 4.23 0.77 -7.40
CA THR A 97 2.82 0.64 -7.03
C THR A 97 2.07 1.94 -7.31
N SER A 98 0.79 1.84 -7.65
CA SER A 98 -0.05 2.99 -8.00
C SER A 98 -1.14 3.19 -6.96
N LEU A 99 -1.27 4.42 -6.45
CA LEU A 99 -2.31 4.77 -5.48
C LEU A 99 -3.70 4.59 -6.07
N SER A 100 -3.94 5.02 -7.31
CA SER A 100 -5.25 4.85 -7.94
C SER A 100 -5.66 3.38 -8.04
N ARG A 101 -4.75 2.47 -8.36
CA ARG A 101 -5.03 1.04 -8.38
C ARG A 101 -5.29 0.45 -6.98
N MET A 102 -4.69 1.01 -5.94
CA MET A 102 -5.03 0.64 -4.55
C MET A 102 -6.43 1.12 -4.17
N VAL A 103 -6.81 2.32 -4.59
CA VAL A 103 -8.17 2.85 -4.42
C VAL A 103 -9.20 2.00 -5.17
N ASP A 104 -8.89 1.59 -6.41
CA ASP A 104 -9.75 0.68 -7.17
C ASP A 104 -9.95 -0.65 -6.41
N ALA A 105 -8.85 -1.23 -5.90
CA ALA A 105 -8.91 -2.47 -5.12
C ALA A 105 -9.73 -2.29 -3.82
N ALA A 106 -9.62 -1.14 -3.15
CA ALA A 106 -10.40 -0.81 -1.97
C ALA A 106 -11.89 -0.64 -2.28
N THR A 107 -12.21 0.02 -3.40
CA THR A 107 -13.58 0.18 -3.88
C THR A 107 -14.23 -1.17 -4.17
N LEU A 108 -13.53 -2.05 -4.89
CA LEU A 108 -14.01 -3.40 -5.17
C LEU A 108 -14.19 -4.23 -3.89
N ALA A 109 -13.25 -4.10 -2.95
CA ALA A 109 -13.32 -4.78 -1.65
C ALA A 109 -14.55 -4.33 -0.83
N ALA A 110 -14.78 -3.01 -0.75
CA ALA A 110 -15.94 -2.45 -0.06
C ALA A 110 -17.26 -2.96 -0.65
N HIS A 111 -17.42 -2.90 -1.98
CA HIS A 111 -18.62 -3.42 -2.65
C HIS A 111 -18.84 -4.90 -2.37
N LYS A 112 -17.77 -5.71 -2.34
CA LYS A 112 -17.87 -7.15 -2.11
C LYS A 112 -18.35 -7.50 -0.70
N VAL A 113 -18.08 -6.66 0.28
CA VAL A 113 -18.59 -6.82 1.66
C VAL A 113 -19.89 -6.05 1.89
N GLY A 114 -20.51 -5.47 0.86
CA GLY A 114 -21.78 -4.76 0.94
C GLY A 114 -21.68 -3.33 1.48
N SER A 115 -20.49 -2.72 1.49
CA SER A 115 -20.30 -1.31 1.84
C SER A 115 -20.46 -0.41 0.62
N SER A 116 -21.04 0.77 0.80
CA SER A 116 -21.19 1.78 -0.27
C SER A 116 -19.93 2.61 -0.53
N SER A 117 -18.98 2.59 0.41
CA SER A 117 -17.70 3.32 0.33
C SER A 117 -16.59 2.53 0.99
N HIS A 118 -15.37 2.71 0.52
CA HIS A 118 -14.19 2.11 1.15
C HIS A 118 -13.68 2.93 2.33
N HIS A 119 -12.91 2.25 3.20
CA HIS A 119 -12.26 2.85 4.36
C HIS A 119 -10.71 2.86 4.21
N PHE A 120 -10.22 2.86 2.98
CA PHE A 120 -8.82 3.11 2.66
C PHE A 120 -8.55 4.61 2.80
N THR A 121 -7.90 5.02 3.90
CA THR A 121 -7.81 6.43 4.31
C THR A 121 -6.39 6.96 4.39
N VAL A 122 -5.38 6.09 4.37
CA VAL A 122 -3.98 6.49 4.61
C VAL A 122 -3.03 5.78 3.66
N LEU A 123 -2.08 6.52 3.10
CA LEU A 123 -0.89 5.98 2.46
C LEU A 123 0.37 6.51 3.17
N GLN A 124 1.29 5.62 3.55
CA GLN A 124 2.60 6.01 4.04
C GLN A 124 3.65 5.78 2.97
N CYS A 125 4.48 6.79 2.71
CA CYS A 125 5.54 6.72 1.71
C CYS A 125 6.79 7.51 2.14
N PRO A 126 7.97 7.20 1.57
CA PRO A 126 9.16 8.01 1.76
C PRO A 126 9.00 9.35 1.06
N MET A 127 9.38 10.44 1.75
CA MET A 127 9.48 11.76 1.15
C MET A 127 10.50 12.60 1.91
N ASN A 128 11.48 13.12 1.19
CA ASN A 128 12.51 14.05 1.65
C ASN A 128 13.14 14.72 0.43
N LEU A 129 14.21 15.51 0.61
CA LEU A 129 14.87 16.22 -0.49
C LEU A 129 15.46 15.30 -1.57
N TYR A 130 15.84 14.08 -1.24
CA TYR A 130 16.35 13.09 -2.21
C TYR A 130 15.24 12.17 -2.74
N GLU A 131 14.27 11.83 -1.90
CA GLU A 131 13.13 10.99 -2.25
C GLU A 131 11.90 11.87 -2.50
N SER A 132 11.97 12.71 -3.51
CA SER A 132 10.91 13.69 -3.84
C SER A 132 9.81 13.13 -4.75
N GLY A 133 9.85 11.83 -5.06
CA GLY A 133 8.97 11.19 -6.04
C GLY A 133 7.47 11.34 -5.75
N ALA A 134 7.07 11.40 -4.47
CA ALA A 134 5.67 11.62 -4.11
C ALA A 134 5.09 12.93 -4.71
N ALA A 135 5.92 13.96 -4.85
CA ALA A 135 5.53 15.27 -5.38
C ALA A 135 5.87 15.48 -6.86
N LEU A 136 6.87 14.76 -7.39
CA LEU A 136 7.46 15.07 -8.70
C LEU A 136 7.29 13.96 -9.75
N VAL A 137 7.02 12.71 -9.33
CA VAL A 137 6.88 11.59 -10.26
C VAL A 137 5.41 11.29 -10.51
N ALA A 138 4.99 11.48 -11.75
CA ALA A 138 3.65 11.09 -12.20
C ALA A 138 3.62 9.56 -12.44
N ASN A 139 2.97 8.82 -11.55
CA ASN A 139 2.92 7.35 -11.59
C ASN A 139 1.54 6.77 -11.26
N THR A 140 0.55 7.61 -11.06
CA THR A 140 -0.79 7.21 -10.63
C THR A 140 -1.88 8.00 -11.34
N GLY A 141 -3.14 7.69 -11.10
CA GLY A 141 -4.28 8.28 -11.80
C GLY A 141 -4.46 7.76 -13.22
N SER A 142 -5.37 8.38 -13.97
CA SER A 142 -5.62 8.01 -15.36
C SER A 142 -4.38 8.25 -16.22
N GLY A 143 -3.92 7.20 -16.92
CA GLY A 143 -2.71 7.27 -17.75
C GLY A 143 -1.42 7.58 -16.99
N ASN A 144 -1.37 7.34 -15.68
CA ASN A 144 -0.26 7.70 -14.79
C ASN A 144 0.08 9.21 -14.84
N GLY A 145 -0.90 10.06 -15.11
CA GLY A 145 -0.70 11.50 -15.32
C GLY A 145 -0.67 12.34 -14.05
N ARG A 146 -0.71 11.72 -12.85
CA ARG A 146 -0.67 12.42 -11.56
C ARG A 146 0.45 11.92 -10.67
N THR A 147 0.93 12.81 -9.81
CA THR A 147 1.79 12.45 -8.69
C THR A 147 0.96 11.78 -7.59
N LEU A 148 1.65 11.12 -6.66
CA LEU A 148 1.02 10.51 -5.50
C LEU A 148 0.25 11.54 -4.66
N LEU A 149 0.85 12.71 -4.41
CA LEU A 149 0.20 13.76 -3.60
C LEU A 149 -1.06 14.33 -4.27
N GLU A 150 -1.05 14.53 -5.58
CA GLU A 150 -2.23 14.98 -6.33
C GLU A 150 -3.37 13.95 -6.26
N GLU A 151 -3.05 12.68 -6.42
CA GLU A 151 -4.06 11.61 -6.34
C GLU A 151 -4.59 11.43 -4.91
N ALA A 152 -3.72 11.50 -3.91
CA ALA A 152 -4.10 11.42 -2.50
C ALA A 152 -5.04 12.58 -2.12
N MET A 153 -4.70 13.80 -2.51
CA MET A 153 -5.54 14.98 -2.29
C MET A 153 -6.92 14.81 -2.95
N ARG A 154 -6.95 14.30 -4.17
CA ARG A 154 -8.19 14.05 -4.91
C ARG A 154 -9.09 13.01 -4.24
N GLY A 155 -8.48 11.97 -3.70
CA GLY A 155 -9.16 10.84 -3.05
C GLY A 155 -9.47 11.07 -1.56
N GLY A 156 -9.08 12.20 -0.97
CA GLY A 156 -9.21 12.43 0.47
C GLY A 156 -8.37 11.48 1.33
N ILE A 157 -7.24 10.99 0.77
CA ILE A 157 -6.35 10.04 1.43
C ILE A 157 -5.23 10.81 2.13
N ALA A 158 -5.06 10.58 3.43
CA ALA A 158 -3.97 11.15 4.21
C ALA A 158 -2.63 10.53 3.78
N VAL A 159 -1.60 11.35 3.69
CA VAL A 159 -0.24 10.89 3.40
C VAL A 159 0.63 11.02 4.64
N LEU A 160 1.17 9.90 5.10
CA LEU A 160 2.17 9.84 6.15
C LEU A 160 3.56 9.77 5.52
N VAL A 161 4.41 10.71 5.86
CA VAL A 161 5.78 10.75 5.34
C VAL A 161 6.71 10.01 6.28
N ASN A 162 7.41 9.01 5.78
CA ASN A 162 8.53 8.40 6.48
C ASN A 162 9.86 8.94 5.94
N ARG A 163 10.93 8.79 6.71
CA ARG A 163 12.30 9.27 6.39
C ARG A 163 12.39 10.78 6.07
N PRO A 164 11.65 11.68 6.74
CA PRO A 164 11.62 13.10 6.36
C PRO A 164 12.96 13.81 6.53
N LEU A 165 13.86 13.28 7.38
CA LEU A 165 15.17 13.85 7.67
C LEU A 165 16.32 13.22 6.90
N ASN A 166 16.07 12.26 5.98
CA ASN A 166 17.10 11.71 5.12
C ASN A 166 17.55 12.80 4.11
N ALA A 167 18.72 13.37 4.37
CA ALA A 167 19.29 14.45 3.56
C ALA A 167 20.52 14.02 2.76
N MET A 168 20.96 12.77 2.88
CA MET A 168 22.14 12.23 2.19
C MET A 168 21.73 11.06 1.30
N PRO A 169 22.26 10.99 0.06
CA PRO A 169 22.09 9.79 -0.77
C PRO A 169 22.71 8.61 -0.02
N ALA A 170 22.08 7.45 -0.13
CA ALA A 170 22.67 6.21 0.37
C ALA A 170 24.05 6.03 -0.27
N GLN A 171 25.11 6.22 0.50
CA GLN A 171 26.44 5.80 0.06
C GLN A 171 26.41 4.27 -0.01
N ARG A 172 27.15 3.70 -0.97
CA ARG A 172 27.21 2.26 -1.23
C ARG A 172 27.19 1.47 0.09
N GLY A 173 26.04 0.90 0.44
CA GLY A 173 25.90 -0.05 1.53
C GLY A 173 25.12 0.40 2.78
N GLY A 174 24.52 1.58 2.82
CA GLY A 174 23.70 1.95 3.98
C GLY A 174 22.92 3.23 3.80
N VAL A 175 21.70 3.20 4.31
CA VAL A 175 20.92 4.41 4.61
C VAL A 175 21.38 4.87 5.99
N VAL A 176 21.91 6.07 6.09
CA VAL A 176 22.15 6.75 7.37
C VAL A 176 20.89 7.48 7.76
#